data_9048f92016a634da8eeff40ed1b943cd
#
_entry.id   9048f92016a634da8eeff40ed1b943cd
#
_cell.length_a   1.000
_cell.length_b   1.000
_cell.length_c   1.000
_cell.angle_alpha   90.00
_cell.angle_beta   90.00
_cell.angle_gamma   90.00
#
_symmetry.space_group_name_H-M   'P 1'
#
loop_
_entity.id
_entity.type
_entity.pdbx_description
1 polymer ?
#
loop_
_entity_poly.entity_id
_entity_poly.type
_entity_poly.pdbx_seq_one_letter_code
_entity_poly.pdbx_strand_id
1 'polypeptide(L)'
;IKTCIYFAVMYVAVIIFNTLTISRYKLINLLTAVRKNEKIKMKNPIISILVFIASSVILGYAYYQVTGGANNLSTADKLLPPIIMGIVGTVGVFWSLSGFILRLIQTRKSVYLKGTNMFVLRQLNNKINTNIVSMSIICLMLFMTISVLSSSLSIKSSLDSELDKFTPVDVNMYKTAYLPESYVSSYSGKTIYNTEEEIEDSKHPVSYTLETNGYDMNNLKDIVEIPIYTIPEWTFEYSLGGYFETAKSQYANLSYDLPETIIKISDYNKIAKLYGEEEYSLNDDEFMVLCDFEQLLNMRNEALKQDSDIEINGKTYHAKYNECQYGFIMMSVSEMNGGIIVVPDSFEFKDENIEQYFLAANYNAETEEEKVELEKVLAGEVDSELFDNLSEKGIDLEGMTRISLIESSKGLSTIIIFISIYLGIIFLIASSAILALKQLTESSDN
;
A
#
# COMPACT_ATOMS: atom_id res chain seq x y z
N ILE A 1 -24.71 -1.85 15.02
CA ILE A 1 -25.26 -0.96 16.05
C ILE A 1 -24.57 0.41 16.04
N LYS A 2 -23.23 0.50 16.15
CA LYS A 2 -22.49 1.78 16.13
C LYS A 2 -22.81 2.62 14.88
N THR A 3 -22.85 2.01 13.70
CA THR A 3 -23.17 2.66 12.42
C THR A 3 -24.59 3.27 12.43
N CYS A 4 -25.56 2.55 12.96
CA CYS A 4 -26.94 3.05 13.09
C CYS A 4 -27.02 4.28 14.03
N ILE A 5 -26.23 4.31 15.10
CA ILE A 5 -26.16 5.44 16.02
C ILE A 5 -25.57 6.66 15.31
N TYR A 6 -24.47 6.52 14.57
CA TYR A 6 -23.88 7.62 13.78
C TYR A 6 -24.88 8.15 12.74
N PHE A 7 -25.61 7.27 12.05
CA PHE A 7 -26.65 7.68 11.11
C PHE A 7 -27.78 8.47 11.80
N ALA A 8 -28.25 7.98 12.95
CA ALA A 8 -29.28 8.67 13.73
C ALA A 8 -28.82 10.06 14.17
N VAL A 9 -27.59 10.19 14.66
CA VAL A 9 -27.00 11.49 15.08
C VAL A 9 -26.91 12.44 13.89
N MET A 10 -26.39 11.98 12.73
CA MET A 10 -26.34 12.80 11.52
C MET A 10 -27.73 13.24 11.06
N TYR A 11 -28.71 12.34 11.08
CA TYR A 11 -30.08 12.65 10.67
C TYR A 11 -30.73 13.69 11.59
N VAL A 12 -30.57 13.55 12.91
CA VAL A 12 -31.01 14.53 13.90
C VAL A 12 -30.35 15.88 13.68
N ALA A 13 -29.05 15.94 13.42
CA ALA A 13 -28.33 17.17 13.13
C ALA A 13 -28.87 17.86 11.87
N VAL A 14 -29.17 17.12 10.81
CA VAL A 14 -29.77 17.64 9.57
C VAL A 14 -31.20 18.19 9.84
N ILE A 15 -32.02 17.48 10.62
CA ILE A 15 -33.38 17.95 10.99
C ILE A 15 -33.27 19.25 11.77
N ILE A 16 -32.39 19.33 12.77
CA ILE A 16 -32.20 20.54 13.59
C ILE A 16 -31.77 21.72 12.69
N PHE A 17 -30.77 21.50 11.81
CA PHE A 17 -30.31 22.54 10.90
C PHE A 17 -31.40 23.03 9.96
N ASN A 18 -32.17 22.12 9.35
CA ASN A 18 -33.27 22.49 8.47
C ASN A 18 -34.38 23.23 9.21
N THR A 19 -34.74 22.77 10.41
CA THR A 19 -35.75 23.40 11.25
C THR A 19 -35.32 24.81 11.64
N LEU A 20 -34.08 25.01 12.08
CA LEU A 20 -33.51 26.32 12.40
C LEU A 20 -33.48 27.25 11.18
N THR A 21 -33.13 26.71 10.01
CA THR A 21 -33.09 27.48 8.77
C THR A 21 -34.48 27.93 8.36
N ILE A 22 -35.47 27.04 8.38
CA ILE A 22 -36.88 27.35 8.04
C ILE A 22 -37.51 28.34 9.07
N SER A 23 -37.21 28.15 10.35
CA SER A 23 -37.76 29.02 11.40
C SER A 23 -37.30 30.48 11.31
N ARG A 24 -36.17 30.76 10.66
CA ARG A 24 -35.67 32.13 10.41
C ARG A 24 -36.43 32.85 9.30
N TYR A 25 -37.21 32.17 8.48
CA TYR A 25 -37.99 32.79 7.42
C TYR A 25 -39.38 33.15 7.94
N LYS A 26 -39.80 34.43 7.68
CA LYS A 26 -41.18 34.85 7.98
C LYS A 26 -42.14 34.04 7.09
N LEU A 27 -43.25 33.57 7.66
CA LEU A 27 -44.25 32.74 6.96
C LEU A 27 -44.73 33.41 5.66
N ILE A 28 -44.86 34.72 5.65
CA ILE A 28 -45.28 35.51 4.47
C ILE A 28 -44.21 35.44 3.35
N ASN A 29 -42.94 35.33 3.70
CA ASN A 29 -41.87 35.21 2.72
C ASN A 29 -41.85 33.82 2.09
N LEU A 30 -42.22 32.77 2.84
CA LEU A 30 -42.36 31.40 2.35
C LEU A 30 -43.57 31.27 1.41
N LEU A 31 -44.72 31.86 1.78
CA LEU A 31 -45.95 31.86 0.97
C LEU A 31 -45.83 32.71 -0.31
N THR A 32 -45.01 33.74 -0.31
CA THR A 32 -44.78 34.63 -1.46
C THR A 32 -43.50 34.29 -2.24
N ALA A 33 -42.74 33.27 -1.83
CA ALA A 33 -41.47 32.88 -2.46
C ALA A 33 -41.65 32.53 -3.93
N VAL A 34 -42.71 31.79 -4.24
CA VAL A 34 -43.08 31.38 -5.61
C VAL A 34 -43.40 32.56 -6.55
N ARG A 35 -43.86 33.70 -5.99
CA ARG A 35 -44.22 34.91 -6.76
C ARG A 35 -43.12 35.96 -6.81
N LYS A 36 -42.02 35.77 -6.09
CA LYS A 36 -40.90 36.72 -6.11
C LYS A 36 -39.97 36.37 -7.26
N ASN A 37 -40.03 37.17 -8.34
CA ASN A 37 -38.99 37.16 -9.36
C ASN A 37 -37.63 37.38 -8.70
N GLU A 38 -36.75 36.39 -8.76
CA GLU A 38 -35.38 36.52 -8.29
C GLU A 38 -34.71 37.70 -8.99
N LYS A 39 -34.25 38.67 -8.19
CA LYS A 39 -33.47 39.80 -8.73
C LYS A 39 -32.17 39.25 -9.32
N ILE A 40 -32.07 39.21 -10.65
CA ILE A 40 -30.86 38.82 -11.35
C ILE A 40 -29.73 39.79 -10.97
N LYS A 41 -28.85 39.36 -10.05
CA LYS A 41 -27.61 40.09 -9.77
C LYS A 41 -26.63 39.78 -10.90
N MET A 42 -26.53 40.68 -11.88
CA MET A 42 -25.49 40.56 -12.91
C MET A 42 -24.13 40.76 -12.24
N LYS A 43 -23.29 39.73 -12.28
CA LYS A 43 -21.91 39.82 -11.79
C LYS A 43 -21.08 40.67 -12.74
N ASN A 44 -20.14 41.45 -12.17
CA ASN A 44 -19.19 42.18 -12.99
C ASN A 44 -18.36 41.19 -13.83
N PRO A 45 -18.40 41.27 -15.19
CA PRO A 45 -17.75 40.32 -16.04
C PRO A 45 -16.22 40.31 -15.90
N ILE A 46 -15.59 41.41 -15.52
CA ILE A 46 -14.16 41.51 -15.28
C ILE A 46 -13.76 40.70 -14.05
N ILE A 47 -14.54 40.85 -12.96
CA ILE A 47 -14.32 40.11 -11.71
C ILE A 47 -14.50 38.61 -11.98
N SER A 48 -15.50 38.22 -12.79
CA SER A 48 -15.72 36.81 -13.14
C SER A 48 -14.53 36.23 -13.90
N ILE A 49 -13.93 36.97 -14.83
CA ILE A 49 -12.73 36.50 -15.58
C ILE A 49 -11.53 36.32 -14.62
N LEU A 50 -11.29 37.30 -13.74
CA LEU A 50 -10.19 37.23 -12.77
C LEU A 50 -10.35 36.03 -11.82
N VAL A 51 -11.57 35.84 -11.29
CA VAL A 51 -11.88 34.70 -10.42
C VAL A 51 -11.75 33.38 -11.18
N PHE A 52 -12.16 33.31 -12.44
CA PHE A 52 -12.00 32.11 -13.25
C PHE A 52 -10.53 31.72 -13.42
N ILE A 53 -9.67 32.68 -13.79
CA ILE A 53 -8.24 32.46 -13.96
C ILE A 53 -7.61 32.04 -12.62
N ALA A 54 -7.89 32.78 -11.54
CA ALA A 54 -7.36 32.46 -10.22
C ALA A 54 -7.78 31.05 -9.75
N SER A 55 -9.06 30.71 -9.90
CA SER A 55 -9.57 29.37 -9.53
C SER A 55 -8.97 28.26 -10.37
N SER A 56 -8.75 28.50 -11.68
CA SER A 56 -8.11 27.54 -12.57
C SER A 56 -6.63 27.31 -12.20
N VAL A 57 -5.92 28.37 -11.80
CA VAL A 57 -4.55 28.28 -11.31
C VAL A 57 -4.50 27.49 -9.99
N ILE A 58 -5.42 27.76 -9.05
CA ILE A 58 -5.52 27.02 -7.78
C ILE A 58 -5.78 25.54 -8.04
N LEU A 59 -6.70 25.19 -8.94
CA LEU A 59 -6.96 23.80 -9.33
C LEU A 59 -5.73 23.14 -9.98
N GLY A 60 -5.07 23.84 -10.90
CA GLY A 60 -3.86 23.35 -11.54
C GLY A 60 -2.74 23.08 -10.55
N TYR A 61 -2.56 23.97 -9.58
CA TYR A 61 -1.56 23.80 -8.52
C TYR A 61 -1.93 22.67 -7.54
N ALA A 62 -3.20 22.54 -7.16
CA ALA A 62 -3.67 21.43 -6.35
C ALA A 62 -3.44 20.08 -7.06
N TYR A 63 -3.71 20.02 -8.35
CA TYR A 63 -3.45 18.85 -9.18
C TYR A 63 -1.95 18.53 -9.27
N TYR A 64 -1.12 19.55 -9.49
CA TYR A 64 0.34 19.39 -9.50
C TYR A 64 0.88 18.83 -8.19
N GLN A 65 0.38 19.30 -7.04
CA GLN A 65 0.78 18.75 -5.73
C GLN A 65 0.42 17.27 -5.57
N VAL A 66 -0.73 16.83 -6.09
CA VAL A 66 -1.16 15.43 -5.99
C VAL A 66 -0.41 14.53 -6.98
N THR A 67 -0.09 15.02 -8.18
CA THR A 67 0.59 14.22 -9.22
C THR A 67 2.12 14.26 -9.13
N GLY A 68 2.68 15.25 -8.47
CA GLY A 68 4.13 15.50 -8.37
C GLY A 68 4.91 14.56 -7.44
N GLY A 69 4.28 13.51 -6.92
CA GLY A 69 4.94 12.46 -6.19
C GLY A 69 4.17 11.99 -4.96
N ALA A 70 3.84 10.71 -4.91
CA ALA A 70 3.22 10.04 -3.77
C ALA A 70 4.06 10.22 -2.47
N ASN A 71 5.38 10.34 -2.60
CA ASN A 71 6.32 10.53 -1.49
C ASN A 71 6.11 11.83 -0.71
N ASN A 72 5.43 12.83 -1.27
CA ASN A 72 5.12 14.08 -0.58
C ASN A 72 3.80 14.06 0.19
N LEU A 73 2.97 13.02 0.04
CA LEU A 73 1.62 12.92 0.61
C LEU A 73 1.53 11.94 1.80
N SER A 74 2.64 11.56 2.39
CA SER A 74 2.74 10.52 3.43
C SER A 74 2.04 10.85 4.77
N THR A 75 1.60 12.08 4.99
CA THR A 75 0.93 12.49 6.23
C THR A 75 -0.39 13.23 5.96
N ALA A 76 -1.37 13.08 6.87
CA ALA A 76 -2.69 13.74 6.76
C ALA A 76 -2.57 15.26 6.60
N ASP A 77 -1.60 15.89 7.24
CA ASP A 77 -1.35 17.34 7.16
C ASP A 77 -0.94 17.78 5.75
N LYS A 78 -0.30 16.90 4.98
CA LYS A 78 0.09 17.19 3.60
C LYS A 78 -1.03 16.93 2.59
N LEU A 79 -2.00 16.06 2.92
CA LEU A 79 -3.16 15.75 2.09
C LEU A 79 -4.25 16.81 2.14
N LEU A 80 -4.47 17.44 3.31
CA LEU A 80 -5.55 18.40 3.51
C LEU A 80 -5.46 19.65 2.62
N PRO A 81 -4.31 20.32 2.44
CA PRO A 81 -4.22 21.53 1.62
C PRO A 81 -4.64 21.30 0.15
N PRO A 82 -4.15 20.29 -0.61
CA PRO A 82 -4.60 20.05 -1.98
C PRO A 82 -6.09 19.76 -2.10
N ILE A 83 -6.69 19.05 -1.12
CA ILE A 83 -8.13 18.75 -1.10
C ILE A 83 -8.93 20.06 -0.93
N ILE A 84 -8.57 20.90 0.04
CA ILE A 84 -9.25 22.19 0.27
C ILE A 84 -9.11 23.09 -0.96
N MET A 85 -7.91 23.16 -1.56
CA MET A 85 -7.67 23.95 -2.78
C MET A 85 -8.49 23.40 -3.95
N GLY A 86 -8.63 22.09 -4.08
CA GLY A 86 -9.48 21.46 -5.08
C GLY A 86 -10.95 21.83 -4.93
N ILE A 87 -11.48 21.81 -3.70
CA ILE A 87 -12.87 22.21 -3.40
C ILE A 87 -13.08 23.69 -3.72
N VAL A 88 -12.22 24.55 -3.19
CA VAL A 88 -12.33 26.02 -3.38
C VAL A 88 -12.19 26.39 -4.86
N GLY A 89 -11.22 25.79 -5.55
CA GLY A 89 -11.00 25.99 -6.98
C GLY A 89 -12.21 25.57 -7.81
N THR A 90 -12.80 24.39 -7.53
CA THR A 90 -13.99 23.90 -8.25
C THR A 90 -15.20 24.84 -8.05
N VAL A 91 -15.49 25.22 -6.81
CA VAL A 91 -16.58 26.17 -6.52
C VAL A 91 -16.32 27.51 -7.20
N GLY A 92 -15.11 28.03 -7.17
CA GLY A 92 -14.71 29.28 -7.82
C GLY A 92 -14.87 29.25 -9.35
N VAL A 93 -14.50 28.13 -10.00
CA VAL A 93 -14.72 27.93 -11.43
C VAL A 93 -16.20 27.99 -11.76
N PHE A 94 -17.06 27.23 -11.09
CA PHE A 94 -18.52 27.27 -11.36
C PHE A 94 -19.13 28.63 -11.05
N TRP A 95 -18.65 29.29 -9.97
CA TRP A 95 -19.12 30.63 -9.63
C TRP A 95 -18.81 31.68 -10.71
N SER A 96 -17.64 31.57 -11.33
CA SER A 96 -17.16 32.53 -12.33
C SER A 96 -17.60 32.19 -13.77
N LEU A 97 -17.94 30.91 -13.99
CA LEU A 97 -18.21 30.36 -15.35
C LEU A 97 -19.31 31.12 -16.09
N SER A 98 -20.40 31.50 -15.39
CA SER A 98 -21.51 32.21 -15.99
C SER A 98 -21.10 33.59 -16.56
N GLY A 99 -20.35 34.37 -15.78
CA GLY A 99 -19.82 35.65 -16.22
C GLY A 99 -18.74 35.55 -17.27
N PHE A 100 -17.90 34.53 -17.19
CA PHE A 100 -16.84 34.23 -18.16
C PHE A 100 -17.43 33.90 -19.55
N ILE A 101 -18.37 32.93 -19.63
CA ILE A 101 -19.03 32.54 -20.89
C ILE A 101 -19.75 33.73 -21.52
N LEU A 102 -20.50 34.49 -20.72
CA LEU A 102 -21.21 35.67 -21.22
C LEU A 102 -20.24 36.65 -21.87
N ARG A 103 -19.11 36.95 -21.21
CA ARG A 103 -18.10 37.87 -21.75
C ARG A 103 -17.43 37.36 -23.02
N LEU A 104 -17.09 36.08 -23.03
CA LEU A 104 -16.44 35.43 -24.18
C LEU A 104 -17.32 35.56 -25.45
N ILE A 105 -18.62 35.32 -25.29
CA ILE A 105 -19.56 35.39 -26.44
C ILE A 105 -19.86 36.86 -26.81
N GLN A 106 -19.97 37.77 -25.86
CA GLN A 106 -20.13 39.21 -26.11
C GLN A 106 -18.97 39.81 -26.90
N THR A 107 -17.76 39.27 -26.78
CA THR A 107 -16.59 39.72 -27.53
C THR A 107 -16.77 39.46 -29.03
N ARG A 108 -17.54 38.43 -29.41
CA ARG A 108 -17.89 38.12 -30.80
C ARG A 108 -19.30 38.67 -31.15
N LYS A 109 -19.40 39.98 -31.44
CA LYS A 109 -20.65 40.67 -31.71
C LYS A 109 -21.51 39.98 -32.81
N SER A 110 -20.88 39.35 -33.80
CA SER A 110 -21.58 38.62 -34.88
C SER A 110 -22.36 37.41 -34.41
N VAL A 111 -21.91 36.77 -33.31
CA VAL A 111 -22.58 35.61 -32.71
C VAL A 111 -23.59 36.08 -31.63
N TYR A 112 -23.22 37.08 -30.82
CA TYR A 112 -24.05 37.58 -29.72
C TYR A 112 -25.35 38.25 -30.25
N LEU A 113 -25.28 39.04 -31.33
CA LEU A 113 -26.40 39.78 -31.89
C LEU A 113 -27.19 38.99 -32.93
N LYS A 114 -26.87 37.75 -33.22
CA LYS A 114 -27.56 36.94 -34.24
C LYS A 114 -28.83 36.31 -33.66
N GLY A 115 -29.99 36.71 -34.19
CA GLY A 115 -31.31 36.14 -33.85
C GLY A 115 -31.63 36.23 -32.34
N THR A 116 -32.02 35.10 -31.74
CA THR A 116 -32.40 34.98 -30.31
C THR A 116 -31.25 34.72 -29.36
N ASN A 117 -29.99 34.68 -29.86
CA ASN A 117 -28.82 34.28 -29.04
C ASN A 117 -28.64 35.11 -27.79
N MET A 118 -28.91 36.41 -27.85
CA MET A 118 -28.80 37.26 -26.65
C MET A 118 -29.79 36.89 -25.54
N PHE A 119 -31.02 36.47 -25.94
CA PHE A 119 -32.03 36.01 -24.98
C PHE A 119 -31.68 34.66 -24.39
N VAL A 120 -31.28 33.70 -25.23
CA VAL A 120 -30.87 32.36 -24.83
C VAL A 120 -29.67 32.42 -23.89
N LEU A 121 -28.66 33.24 -24.20
CA LEU A 121 -27.49 33.43 -23.37
C LEU A 121 -27.82 34.04 -22.00
N ARG A 122 -28.78 34.94 -21.97
CA ARG A 122 -29.23 35.54 -20.72
C ARG A 122 -29.97 34.54 -19.83
N GLN A 123 -30.81 33.70 -20.40
CA GLN A 123 -31.47 32.62 -19.69
C GLN A 123 -30.45 31.56 -19.22
N LEU A 124 -29.48 31.15 -20.03
CA LEU A 124 -28.43 30.22 -19.67
C LEU A 124 -27.59 30.75 -18.53
N ASN A 125 -27.19 32.03 -18.60
CA ASN A 125 -26.43 32.68 -17.53
C ASN A 125 -27.18 32.71 -16.18
N ASN A 126 -28.49 32.94 -16.22
CA ASN A 126 -29.33 32.92 -15.02
C ASN A 126 -29.41 31.51 -14.44
N LYS A 127 -29.65 30.48 -15.28
CA LYS A 127 -29.68 29.07 -14.84
C LYS A 127 -28.36 28.60 -14.25
N ILE A 128 -27.22 28.92 -14.88
CA ILE A 128 -25.91 28.60 -14.32
C ILE A 128 -25.73 29.28 -12.96
N ASN A 129 -26.10 30.56 -12.84
CA ASN A 129 -25.88 31.34 -11.64
C ASN A 129 -26.71 30.85 -10.43
N THR A 130 -27.93 30.37 -10.67
CA THR A 130 -28.83 29.80 -9.66
C THR A 130 -28.38 28.41 -9.22
N ASN A 131 -27.68 27.68 -10.08
CA ASN A 131 -27.33 26.27 -9.88
C ASN A 131 -25.86 26.02 -9.49
N ILE A 132 -25.08 27.07 -9.22
CA ILE A 132 -23.63 26.97 -8.93
C ILE A 132 -23.34 25.93 -7.84
N VAL A 133 -24.06 25.97 -6.71
CA VAL A 133 -23.83 25.06 -5.58
C VAL A 133 -24.12 23.63 -5.96
N SER A 134 -25.28 23.38 -6.60
CA SER A 134 -25.66 22.03 -7.02
C SER A 134 -24.68 21.47 -8.06
N MET A 135 -24.27 22.26 -9.05
CA MET A 135 -23.29 21.87 -10.07
C MET A 135 -21.92 21.58 -9.45
N SER A 136 -21.49 22.40 -8.48
CA SER A 136 -20.22 22.17 -7.78
C SER A 136 -20.26 20.89 -6.97
N ILE A 137 -21.34 20.62 -6.23
CA ILE A 137 -21.50 19.40 -5.44
C ILE A 137 -21.51 18.18 -6.36
N ILE A 138 -22.30 18.20 -7.44
CA ILE A 138 -22.36 17.08 -8.40
C ILE A 138 -20.99 16.83 -9.03
N CYS A 139 -20.28 17.89 -9.43
CA CYS A 139 -18.93 17.77 -10.01
C CYS A 139 -17.95 17.15 -8.99
N LEU A 140 -17.97 17.60 -7.75
CA LEU A 140 -17.11 17.04 -6.69
C LEU A 140 -17.46 15.58 -6.37
N MET A 141 -18.75 15.21 -6.35
CA MET A 141 -19.17 13.84 -6.13
C MET A 141 -18.75 12.92 -7.28
N LEU A 142 -18.90 13.35 -8.53
CA LEU A 142 -18.43 12.61 -9.71
C LEU A 142 -16.90 12.48 -9.70
N PHE A 143 -16.19 13.56 -9.37
CA PHE A 143 -14.74 13.53 -9.23
C PHE A 143 -14.30 12.52 -8.15
N MET A 144 -14.94 12.53 -6.98
CA MET A 144 -14.67 11.56 -5.91
C MET A 144 -14.95 10.12 -6.36
N THR A 145 -16.04 9.88 -7.08
CA THR A 145 -16.36 8.56 -7.64
C THR A 145 -15.24 8.06 -8.56
N ILE A 146 -14.84 8.88 -9.53
CA ILE A 146 -13.79 8.51 -10.48
C ILE A 146 -12.45 8.32 -9.77
N SER A 147 -12.09 9.21 -8.85
CA SER A 147 -10.83 9.14 -8.10
C SER A 147 -10.75 7.88 -7.24
N VAL A 148 -11.81 7.56 -6.49
CA VAL A 148 -11.86 6.37 -5.62
C VAL A 148 -11.77 5.09 -6.45
N LEU A 149 -12.54 4.98 -7.54
CA LEU A 149 -12.47 3.81 -8.42
C LEU A 149 -11.11 3.67 -9.10
N SER A 150 -10.57 4.76 -9.64
CA SER A 150 -9.25 4.75 -10.30
C SER A 150 -8.13 4.38 -9.32
N SER A 151 -8.14 4.96 -8.11
CA SER A 151 -7.15 4.64 -7.08
C SER A 151 -7.24 3.18 -6.64
N SER A 152 -8.44 2.64 -6.49
CA SER A 152 -8.63 1.23 -6.09
C SER A 152 -8.15 0.24 -7.15
N LEU A 153 -8.41 0.54 -8.42
CA LEU A 153 -7.89 -0.26 -9.53
C LEU A 153 -6.36 -0.18 -9.63
N SER A 154 -5.80 1.01 -9.38
CA SER A 154 -4.35 1.20 -9.36
C SER A 154 -3.70 0.42 -8.22
N ILE A 155 -4.25 0.49 -7.00
CA ILE A 155 -3.78 -0.28 -5.83
C ILE A 155 -3.85 -1.78 -6.13
N LYS A 156 -4.98 -2.27 -6.69
CA LYS A 156 -5.09 -3.67 -7.09
C LYS A 156 -4.00 -4.07 -8.08
N SER A 157 -3.80 -3.30 -9.14
CA SER A 157 -2.78 -3.58 -10.15
C SER A 157 -1.36 -3.57 -9.58
N SER A 158 -1.07 -2.66 -8.63
CA SER A 158 0.21 -2.62 -7.92
C SER A 158 0.40 -3.87 -7.07
N LEU A 159 -0.61 -4.24 -6.25
CA LEU A 159 -0.54 -5.44 -5.41
C LEU A 159 -0.38 -6.72 -6.25
N ASP A 160 -1.11 -6.85 -7.36
CA ASP A 160 -0.99 -8.03 -8.25
C ASP A 160 0.43 -8.08 -8.87
N SER A 161 1.00 -6.95 -9.28
CA SER A 161 2.35 -6.89 -9.84
C SER A 161 3.45 -7.17 -8.81
N GLU A 162 3.28 -6.68 -7.57
CA GLU A 162 4.20 -6.97 -6.48
C GLU A 162 4.16 -8.45 -6.10
N LEU A 163 2.96 -9.05 -6.04
CA LEU A 163 2.84 -10.48 -5.78
C LEU A 163 3.60 -11.32 -6.79
N ASP A 164 3.43 -11.08 -8.09
CA ASP A 164 4.16 -11.83 -9.12
C ASP A 164 5.67 -11.68 -8.98
N LYS A 165 6.15 -10.49 -8.58
CA LYS A 165 7.57 -10.21 -8.37
C LYS A 165 8.11 -10.92 -7.12
N PHE A 166 7.38 -10.88 -6.00
CA PHE A 166 7.83 -11.40 -4.71
C PHE A 166 7.41 -12.84 -4.41
N THR A 167 6.74 -13.50 -5.36
CA THR A 167 6.42 -14.95 -5.29
C THR A 167 6.94 -15.70 -6.51
N PRO A 168 8.27 -15.73 -6.73
CA PRO A 168 8.88 -16.28 -7.94
C PRO A 168 8.85 -17.81 -8.03
N VAL A 169 8.60 -18.49 -6.91
CA VAL A 169 8.52 -19.96 -6.82
C VAL A 169 7.22 -20.39 -6.15
N ASP A 170 6.93 -21.70 -6.15
CA ASP A 170 5.68 -22.20 -5.58
C ASP A 170 5.73 -22.31 -4.05
N VAL A 171 6.90 -22.59 -3.45
CA VAL A 171 7.04 -22.81 -2.00
C VAL A 171 8.37 -22.34 -1.45
N ASN A 172 8.31 -21.69 -0.28
CA ASN A 172 9.43 -21.52 0.64
C ASN A 172 9.13 -22.22 1.95
N MET A 173 10.13 -22.89 2.51
CA MET A 173 10.07 -23.49 3.83
C MET A 173 11.31 -23.16 4.62
N TYR A 174 11.18 -23.04 5.93
CA TYR A 174 12.31 -22.81 6.81
C TYR A 174 12.05 -23.40 8.19
N LYS A 175 13.12 -23.71 8.88
CA LYS A 175 13.08 -24.19 10.27
C LYS A 175 14.30 -23.67 11.03
N THR A 176 14.15 -23.52 12.34
CA THR A 176 15.24 -23.15 13.24
C THR A 176 16.26 -24.28 13.28
N ALA A 177 17.55 -23.92 13.14
CA ALA A 177 18.66 -24.85 13.22
C ALA A 177 19.25 -24.88 14.66
N TYR A 178 19.88 -25.99 15.00
CA TYR A 178 20.65 -26.19 16.24
C TYR A 178 19.88 -25.77 17.50
N LEU A 179 18.67 -26.31 17.69
CA LEU A 179 17.84 -26.04 18.85
C LEU A 179 18.57 -26.39 20.17
N PRO A 180 18.54 -25.52 21.19
CA PRO A 180 19.08 -25.85 22.53
C PRO A 180 18.15 -26.82 23.26
N GLU A 181 18.64 -27.48 24.31
CA GLU A 181 17.82 -28.38 25.15
C GLU A 181 16.60 -27.64 25.74
N SER A 182 16.74 -26.35 26.01
CA SER A 182 15.64 -25.51 26.49
C SER A 182 15.89 -24.05 26.20
N TYR A 183 14.80 -23.27 26.07
CA TYR A 183 14.82 -21.82 25.92
C TYR A 183 13.72 -21.17 26.74
N VAL A 184 13.85 -19.88 27.04
CA VAL A 184 12.79 -19.10 27.68
C VAL A 184 11.96 -18.40 26.60
N SER A 185 10.68 -18.76 26.50
CA SER A 185 9.76 -18.12 25.57
C SER A 185 9.61 -16.64 25.90
N SER A 186 9.91 -15.77 24.95
CA SER A 186 9.75 -14.32 25.06
C SER A 186 8.30 -13.89 25.25
N TYR A 187 7.36 -14.68 24.73
CA TYR A 187 5.92 -14.41 24.84
C TYR A 187 5.33 -14.78 26.19
N SER A 188 5.69 -15.97 26.72
CA SER A 188 5.10 -16.50 27.96
C SER A 188 5.98 -16.37 29.18
N GLY A 189 7.28 -16.09 29.03
CA GLY A 189 8.29 -16.10 30.06
C GLY A 189 8.53 -17.49 30.68
N LYS A 190 8.00 -18.56 30.09
CA LYS A 190 8.16 -19.94 30.54
C LYS A 190 9.35 -20.60 29.86
N THR A 191 10.05 -21.47 30.58
CA THR A 191 11.03 -22.37 29.96
C THR A 191 10.32 -23.45 29.18
N ILE A 192 10.68 -23.59 27.92
CA ILE A 192 10.25 -24.64 27.00
C ILE A 192 11.43 -25.59 26.84
N TYR A 193 11.16 -26.90 26.89
CA TYR A 193 12.15 -27.96 26.70
C TYR A 193 11.90 -28.60 25.34
N ASN A 194 12.94 -28.69 24.54
CA ASN A 194 12.90 -29.39 23.25
C ASN A 194 13.12 -30.89 23.45
N THR A 195 12.51 -31.73 22.68
CA THR A 195 12.71 -33.19 22.68
C THR A 195 14.05 -33.55 22.04
N GLU A 196 14.51 -34.77 22.26
CA GLU A 196 15.73 -35.29 21.60
C GLU A 196 15.52 -35.36 20.07
N GLU A 197 14.29 -35.64 19.62
CA GLU A 197 13.92 -35.71 18.21
C GLU A 197 13.94 -34.34 17.53
N GLU A 198 13.39 -33.29 18.19
CA GLU A 198 13.46 -31.91 17.73
C GLU A 198 14.91 -31.42 17.61
N ILE A 199 15.72 -31.68 18.63
CA ILE A 199 17.14 -31.29 18.62
C ILE A 199 17.90 -31.97 17.52
N GLU A 200 17.68 -33.27 17.32
CA GLU A 200 18.36 -34.00 16.26
C GLU A 200 17.92 -33.54 14.87
N ASP A 201 16.59 -33.37 14.65
CA ASP A 201 16.07 -32.89 13.38
C ASP A 201 16.60 -31.48 13.06
N SER A 202 16.75 -30.61 14.07
CA SER A 202 17.22 -29.22 13.89
C SER A 202 18.65 -29.11 13.34
N LYS A 203 19.45 -30.17 13.41
CA LYS A 203 20.81 -30.20 12.84
C LYS A 203 20.84 -30.51 11.34
N HIS A 204 19.71 -30.88 10.77
CA HIS A 204 19.59 -31.32 9.39
C HIS A 204 18.82 -30.28 8.55
N PRO A 205 19.01 -30.26 7.23
CA PRO A 205 18.28 -29.35 6.34
C PRO A 205 16.78 -29.69 6.25
N VAL A 206 15.99 -28.76 5.68
CA VAL A 206 14.53 -28.90 5.51
C VAL A 206 14.15 -30.16 4.74
N SER A 207 14.88 -30.47 3.67
CA SER A 207 14.65 -31.66 2.86
C SER A 207 14.70 -32.96 3.66
N TYR A 208 15.64 -33.07 4.61
CA TYR A 208 15.71 -34.19 5.53
C TYR A 208 14.45 -34.30 6.40
N THR A 209 13.96 -33.19 6.93
CA THR A 209 12.73 -33.16 7.73
C THR A 209 11.53 -33.62 6.92
N LEU A 210 11.40 -33.15 5.68
CA LEU A 210 10.33 -33.56 4.78
C LEU A 210 10.36 -35.07 4.51
N GLU A 211 11.51 -35.60 4.09
CA GLU A 211 11.68 -37.01 3.76
C GLU A 211 11.44 -37.95 4.96
N THR A 212 11.98 -37.59 6.12
CA THR A 212 11.87 -38.46 7.32
C THR A 212 10.49 -38.43 7.97
N ASN A 213 9.65 -37.45 7.58
CA ASN A 213 8.27 -37.32 8.04
C ASN A 213 7.23 -37.67 6.97
N GLY A 214 7.63 -38.37 5.89
CA GLY A 214 6.71 -38.99 4.95
C GLY A 214 6.33 -38.14 3.74
N TYR A 215 7.00 -37.00 3.51
CA TYR A 215 6.76 -36.21 2.30
C TYR A 215 7.53 -36.79 1.10
N ASP A 216 6.83 -37.00 -0.02
CA ASP A 216 7.47 -37.43 -1.25
C ASP A 216 8.14 -36.24 -1.96
N MET A 217 9.48 -36.19 -1.89
CA MET A 217 10.28 -35.13 -2.50
C MET A 217 10.17 -35.09 -4.04
N ASN A 218 9.65 -36.13 -4.70
CA ASN A 218 9.34 -36.09 -6.14
C ASN A 218 8.20 -35.10 -6.48
N ASN A 219 7.44 -34.68 -5.52
CA ASN A 219 6.43 -33.62 -5.66
C ASN A 219 7.04 -32.21 -5.81
N LEU A 220 8.35 -32.06 -5.55
CA LEU A 220 9.09 -30.82 -5.73
C LEU A 220 10.13 -30.95 -6.85
N LYS A 221 10.42 -29.82 -7.49
CA LYS A 221 11.48 -29.66 -8.48
C LYS A 221 12.19 -28.33 -8.27
N ASP A 222 13.34 -28.15 -8.93
CA ASP A 222 14.16 -26.93 -8.83
C ASP A 222 14.49 -26.56 -7.37
N ILE A 223 14.75 -27.57 -6.54
CA ILE A 223 14.98 -27.39 -5.12
C ILE A 223 16.31 -26.68 -4.89
N VAL A 224 16.26 -25.56 -4.17
CA VAL A 224 17.43 -24.86 -3.64
C VAL A 224 17.30 -24.79 -2.13
N GLU A 225 18.31 -25.29 -1.44
CA GLU A 225 18.37 -25.28 0.02
C GLU A 225 19.66 -24.61 0.48
N ILE A 226 19.53 -23.71 1.46
CA ILE A 226 20.64 -22.92 1.99
C ILE A 226 20.57 -22.80 3.52
N PRO A 227 21.71 -22.70 4.22
CA PRO A 227 21.77 -22.25 5.59
C PRO A 227 21.70 -20.71 5.65
N ILE A 228 21.02 -20.20 6.65
CA ILE A 228 21.00 -18.79 7.03
C ILE A 228 21.75 -18.66 8.34
N TYR A 229 22.66 -17.72 8.40
CA TYR A 229 23.57 -17.55 9.52
C TYR A 229 23.26 -16.27 10.32
N THR A 230 23.60 -16.30 11.60
CA THR A 230 23.73 -15.13 12.47
C THR A 230 25.02 -15.18 13.26
N ILE A 231 25.55 -14.01 13.56
CA ILE A 231 26.71 -13.85 14.45
C ILE A 231 26.29 -12.86 15.53
N PRO A 232 26.31 -13.26 16.83
CA PRO A 232 25.82 -12.42 17.92
C PRO A 232 26.47 -11.03 17.98
N GLU A 233 27.74 -10.93 17.58
CA GLU A 233 28.51 -9.68 17.56
C GLU A 233 28.18 -8.79 16.36
N TRP A 234 27.59 -9.35 15.27
CA TRP A 234 27.19 -8.58 14.10
C TRP A 234 25.72 -8.22 14.18
N THR A 235 25.43 -7.21 15.00
CA THR A 235 24.08 -6.69 15.21
C THR A 235 23.72 -5.60 14.19
N PHE A 236 22.45 -5.26 14.13
CA PHE A 236 21.98 -4.14 13.32
C PHE A 236 22.63 -2.81 13.74
N GLU A 237 22.80 -2.58 15.07
CA GLU A 237 23.56 -1.46 15.59
C GLU A 237 24.99 -1.42 15.04
N TYR A 238 25.68 -2.57 15.03
CA TYR A 238 27.04 -2.67 14.54
C TYR A 238 27.15 -2.36 13.04
N SER A 239 26.19 -2.84 12.25
CA SER A 239 26.10 -2.55 10.81
C SER A 239 25.85 -1.07 10.49
N LEU A 240 25.20 -0.33 11.39
CA LEU A 240 24.97 1.11 11.21
C LEU A 240 26.20 1.98 11.55
N GLY A 241 27.16 1.44 12.30
CA GLY A 241 28.41 2.11 12.63
C GLY A 241 28.23 3.54 13.14
N GLY A 242 28.92 4.51 12.54
CA GLY A 242 28.84 5.92 12.91
C GLY A 242 27.46 6.57 12.71
N TYR A 243 26.57 5.97 11.90
CA TYR A 243 25.22 6.48 11.66
C TYR A 243 24.21 6.05 12.75
N PHE A 244 24.55 5.10 13.63
CA PHE A 244 23.65 4.51 14.61
C PHE A 244 22.89 5.54 15.47
N GLU A 245 23.62 6.50 16.09
CA GLU A 245 22.97 7.51 16.95
C GLU A 245 21.94 8.35 16.19
N THR A 246 22.21 8.65 14.92
CA THR A 246 21.28 9.38 14.04
C THR A 246 20.05 8.52 13.74
N ALA A 247 20.25 7.26 13.40
CA ALA A 247 19.18 6.30 13.14
C ALA A 247 18.28 6.12 14.36
N LYS A 248 18.87 5.90 15.54
CA LYS A 248 18.15 5.74 16.80
C LYS A 248 17.33 6.96 17.21
N SER A 249 17.82 8.17 16.90
CA SER A 249 17.08 9.39 17.15
C SER A 249 15.83 9.55 16.28
N GLN A 250 15.87 9.01 15.05
CA GLN A 250 14.78 9.08 14.07
C GLN A 250 13.78 7.92 14.24
N TYR A 251 14.27 6.74 14.61
CA TYR A 251 13.52 5.48 14.67
C TYR A 251 13.68 4.79 16.03
N ALA A 252 13.27 5.46 17.10
CA ALA A 252 13.49 5.02 18.48
C ALA A 252 12.86 3.65 18.87
N ASN A 253 11.94 3.13 18.06
CA ASN A 253 11.20 1.89 18.34
C ASN A 253 11.76 0.65 17.62
N LEU A 254 12.86 0.78 16.88
CA LEU A 254 13.50 -0.37 16.23
C LEU A 254 14.39 -1.12 17.25
N SER A 255 14.46 -2.45 17.10
CA SER A 255 15.39 -3.30 17.85
C SER A 255 16.73 -3.33 17.13
N TYR A 256 17.71 -2.63 17.69
CA TYR A 256 19.04 -2.50 17.08
C TYR A 256 20.04 -3.55 17.57
N ASP A 257 19.72 -4.23 18.66
CA ASP A 257 20.53 -5.28 19.32
C ASP A 257 20.36 -6.67 18.70
N LEU A 258 19.47 -6.81 17.71
CA LEU A 258 19.27 -8.08 17.03
C LEU A 258 20.44 -8.36 16.07
N PRO A 259 20.94 -9.62 16.02
CA PRO A 259 21.92 -10.04 15.02
C PRO A 259 21.38 -9.85 13.60
N GLU A 260 22.30 -9.56 12.67
CA GLU A 260 21.97 -9.48 11.25
C GLU A 260 21.77 -10.88 10.65
N THR A 261 20.87 -10.97 9.68
CA THR A 261 20.73 -12.14 8.81
C THR A 261 21.88 -12.19 7.82
N ILE A 262 22.64 -13.27 7.78
CA ILE A 262 23.85 -13.40 6.96
C ILE A 262 23.73 -14.64 6.07
N ILE A 263 24.12 -14.51 4.79
CA ILE A 263 24.21 -15.63 3.84
C ILE A 263 25.50 -15.56 3.03
N LYS A 264 25.95 -16.70 2.49
CA LYS A 264 27.09 -16.74 1.57
C LYS A 264 26.69 -16.33 0.15
N ILE A 265 27.62 -15.73 -0.56
CA ILE A 265 27.36 -15.25 -1.93
C ILE A 265 26.92 -16.37 -2.88
N SER A 266 27.53 -17.55 -2.78
CA SER A 266 27.14 -18.69 -3.62
C SER A 266 25.72 -19.17 -3.32
N ASP A 267 25.28 -19.11 -2.06
CA ASP A 267 23.94 -19.50 -1.63
C ASP A 267 22.90 -18.48 -2.08
N TYR A 268 23.20 -17.17 -1.94
CA TYR A 268 22.35 -16.15 -2.54
C TYR A 268 22.19 -16.33 -4.05
N ASN A 269 23.29 -16.54 -4.77
CA ASN A 269 23.24 -16.69 -6.23
C ASN A 269 22.44 -17.93 -6.69
N LYS A 270 22.40 -19.01 -5.89
CA LYS A 270 21.50 -20.16 -6.18
C LYS A 270 20.03 -19.74 -6.11
N ILE A 271 19.65 -18.96 -5.07
CA ILE A 271 18.30 -18.42 -4.91
C ILE A 271 17.99 -17.39 -6.00
N ALA A 272 18.88 -16.43 -6.25
CA ALA A 272 18.73 -15.41 -7.28
C ALA A 272 18.50 -16.03 -8.65
N LYS A 273 19.29 -17.06 -9.01
CA LYS A 273 19.11 -17.81 -10.26
C LYS A 273 17.75 -18.50 -10.34
N LEU A 274 17.29 -19.11 -9.25
CA LEU A 274 15.97 -19.75 -9.18
C LEU A 274 14.85 -18.73 -9.33
N TYR A 275 15.01 -17.56 -8.74
CA TYR A 275 14.03 -16.47 -8.76
C TYR A 275 14.07 -15.63 -10.05
N GLY A 276 15.11 -15.77 -10.86
CA GLY A 276 15.35 -14.94 -12.05
C GLY A 276 15.84 -13.53 -11.71
N GLU A 277 16.48 -13.39 -10.55
CA GLU A 277 17.05 -12.14 -10.03
C GLU A 277 18.53 -12.01 -10.36
N GLU A 278 19.13 -10.84 -10.08
CA GLU A 278 20.52 -10.54 -10.38
C GLU A 278 21.48 -11.32 -9.46
N GLU A 279 22.48 -11.96 -10.08
CA GLU A 279 23.59 -12.62 -9.38
C GLU A 279 24.71 -11.62 -9.12
N TYR A 280 25.32 -11.70 -7.93
CA TYR A 280 26.41 -10.83 -7.53
C TYR A 280 27.72 -11.61 -7.32
N SER A 281 28.82 -10.88 -7.17
CA SER A 281 30.13 -11.46 -6.85
C SER A 281 30.79 -10.64 -5.72
N LEU A 282 31.59 -11.28 -4.87
CA LEU A 282 32.34 -10.63 -3.81
C LEU A 282 33.80 -11.12 -3.84
N ASN A 283 34.73 -10.23 -3.50
CA ASN A 283 36.09 -10.63 -3.15
C ASN A 283 36.12 -11.15 -1.70
N ASP A 284 37.25 -11.77 -1.30
CA ASP A 284 37.37 -12.45 0.00
C ASP A 284 37.27 -11.51 1.22
N ASP A 285 37.45 -10.22 1.02
CA ASP A 285 37.38 -9.15 2.04
C ASP A 285 36.21 -8.20 1.84
N GLU A 286 35.26 -8.53 0.97
CA GLU A 286 34.10 -7.71 0.69
C GLU A 286 32.83 -8.30 1.31
N PHE A 287 31.87 -7.44 1.65
CA PHE A 287 30.48 -7.81 1.89
C PHE A 287 29.53 -6.86 1.14
N MET A 288 28.28 -7.23 1.06
CA MET A 288 27.21 -6.34 0.57
C MET A 288 25.94 -6.51 1.38
N VAL A 289 25.04 -5.55 1.27
CA VAL A 289 23.75 -5.55 1.94
C VAL A 289 22.64 -5.61 0.89
N LEU A 290 21.75 -6.59 1.02
CA LEU A 290 20.52 -6.65 0.25
C LEU A 290 19.40 -6.03 1.09
N CYS A 291 18.66 -5.08 0.54
CA CYS A 291 17.52 -4.47 1.21
C CYS A 291 16.57 -3.90 0.16
N ASP A 292 15.27 -4.19 0.28
CA ASP A 292 14.22 -3.63 -0.56
C ASP A 292 13.19 -2.81 0.22
N PHE A 293 13.14 -2.96 1.56
CA PHE A 293 12.18 -2.25 2.40
C PHE A 293 12.53 -0.75 2.52
N GLU A 294 11.76 0.09 1.83
CA GLU A 294 12.05 1.53 1.64
C GLU A 294 12.42 2.28 2.93
N GLN A 295 11.78 1.96 4.05
CA GLN A 295 12.02 2.65 5.32
C GLN A 295 13.42 2.37 5.87
N LEU A 296 13.91 1.13 5.76
CA LEU A 296 15.25 0.72 6.22
C LEU A 296 16.32 0.96 5.15
N LEU A 297 15.95 0.88 3.88
CA LEU A 297 16.83 1.12 2.73
C LEU A 297 17.56 2.47 2.85
N ASN A 298 16.82 3.54 3.11
CA ASN A 298 17.42 4.88 3.28
C ASN A 298 18.40 4.94 4.47
N MET A 299 18.05 4.31 5.59
CA MET A 299 18.89 4.25 6.79
C MET A 299 20.19 3.48 6.53
N ARG A 300 20.09 2.30 5.91
CA ARG A 300 21.25 1.48 5.57
C ARG A 300 22.16 2.14 4.54
N ASN A 301 21.57 2.79 3.53
CA ASN A 301 22.35 3.55 2.52
C ASN A 301 23.14 4.70 3.15
N GLU A 302 22.57 5.42 4.10
CA GLU A 302 23.30 6.49 4.81
C GLU A 302 24.43 5.93 5.70
N ALA A 303 24.23 4.77 6.30
CA ALA A 303 25.28 4.06 7.05
C ALA A 303 26.43 3.60 6.12
N LEU A 304 26.11 2.96 4.99
CA LEU A 304 27.09 2.46 4.02
C LEU A 304 27.94 3.58 3.38
N LYS A 305 27.42 4.81 3.31
CA LYS A 305 28.16 5.98 2.79
C LYS A 305 29.19 6.56 3.77
N GLN A 306 29.07 6.30 5.07
CA GLN A 306 29.93 6.95 6.07
C GLN A 306 31.21 6.15 6.35
N ASP A 307 31.10 5.02 6.98
CA ASP A 307 32.21 4.11 7.27
C ASP A 307 31.59 2.74 7.52
N SER A 308 31.79 1.86 6.58
CA SER A 308 31.07 0.58 6.52
C SER A 308 31.99 -0.62 6.75
N ASP A 309 33.21 -0.40 7.22
CA ASP A 309 34.14 -1.48 7.53
C ASP A 309 33.65 -2.25 8.77
N ILE A 310 33.58 -3.56 8.63
CA ILE A 310 33.15 -4.47 9.70
C ILE A 310 34.31 -5.36 10.09
N GLU A 311 34.67 -5.41 11.37
CA GLU A 311 35.70 -6.29 11.90
C GLU A 311 35.05 -7.50 12.61
N ILE A 312 35.23 -8.69 12.04
CA ILE A 312 34.73 -9.94 12.59
C ILE A 312 35.88 -10.97 12.64
N ASN A 313 36.05 -11.60 13.80
CA ASN A 313 37.10 -12.62 14.02
C ASN A 313 38.53 -12.12 13.69
N GLY A 314 38.79 -10.80 13.88
CA GLY A 314 40.09 -10.19 13.60
C GLY A 314 40.38 -10.00 12.12
N LYS A 315 39.40 -10.11 11.25
CA LYS A 315 39.48 -9.79 9.84
C LYS A 315 38.52 -8.63 9.52
N THR A 316 38.99 -7.66 8.76
CA THR A 316 38.19 -6.53 8.30
C THR A 316 37.54 -6.87 6.96
N TYR A 317 36.25 -6.57 6.83
CA TYR A 317 35.47 -6.69 5.62
C TYR A 317 34.98 -5.30 5.20
N HIS A 318 35.04 -5.01 3.90
CA HIS A 318 34.68 -3.73 3.33
C HIS A 318 33.35 -3.86 2.56
N ALA A 319 32.45 -2.87 2.69
CA ALA A 319 31.25 -2.87 1.84
C ALA A 319 31.64 -2.65 0.37
N LYS A 320 31.29 -3.60 -0.49
CA LYS A 320 31.53 -3.51 -1.93
C LYS A 320 30.80 -2.34 -2.57
N TYR A 321 29.60 -2.06 -2.09
CA TYR A 321 28.73 -0.99 -2.58
C TYR A 321 28.44 0.00 -1.46
N ASN A 322 28.37 1.27 -1.80
CA ASN A 322 27.97 2.34 -0.87
C ASN A 322 26.45 2.51 -0.73
N GLU A 323 25.70 1.62 -1.34
CA GLU A 323 24.23 1.53 -1.26
C GLU A 323 23.81 0.06 -1.27
N CYS A 324 22.68 -0.23 -0.61
CA CYS A 324 22.10 -1.57 -0.62
C CYS A 324 21.80 -2.00 -2.05
N GLN A 325 21.96 -3.29 -2.31
CA GLN A 325 21.57 -3.89 -3.56
C GLN A 325 20.18 -4.50 -3.43
N TYR A 326 19.49 -4.62 -4.55
CA TYR A 326 18.20 -5.30 -4.59
C TYR A 326 18.39 -6.81 -4.49
N GLY A 327 17.54 -7.47 -3.71
CA GLY A 327 17.51 -8.92 -3.57
C GLY A 327 16.74 -9.36 -2.33
N PHE A 328 16.20 -10.56 -2.38
CA PHE A 328 15.49 -11.20 -1.27
C PHE A 328 15.67 -12.72 -1.35
N ILE A 329 15.35 -13.41 -0.24
CA ILE A 329 15.40 -14.87 -0.17
C ILE A 329 14.02 -15.46 0.15
N MET A 330 13.23 -14.81 1.00
CA MET A 330 11.89 -15.27 1.35
C MET A 330 10.85 -14.61 0.45
N MET A 331 9.85 -15.39 0.02
CA MET A 331 8.66 -14.86 -0.63
C MET A 331 7.87 -13.97 0.31
N SER A 332 7.19 -12.97 -0.24
CA SER A 332 6.35 -12.05 0.52
C SER A 332 5.25 -11.46 -0.37
N VAL A 333 4.35 -10.68 0.21
CA VAL A 333 3.30 -9.96 -0.55
C VAL A 333 3.77 -8.61 -1.09
N SER A 334 4.94 -8.11 -0.64
CA SER A 334 5.51 -6.81 -1.02
C SER A 334 6.97 -6.71 -0.58
N GLU A 335 7.62 -5.58 -0.82
CA GLU A 335 8.96 -5.25 -0.32
C GLU A 335 9.02 -5.33 1.21
N MET A 336 9.70 -6.34 1.75
CA MET A 336 9.79 -6.61 3.20
C MET A 336 11.21 -6.95 3.67
N ASN A 337 12.20 -7.07 2.75
CA ASN A 337 13.57 -7.33 3.15
C ASN A 337 14.19 -6.10 3.83
N GLY A 338 14.29 -6.14 5.15
CA GLY A 338 14.89 -5.08 5.98
C GLY A 338 16.42 -5.07 5.98
N GLY A 339 17.05 -6.10 5.42
CA GLY A 339 18.49 -6.20 5.28
C GLY A 339 18.98 -7.63 5.44
N ILE A 340 19.75 -8.10 4.46
CA ILE A 340 20.48 -9.36 4.48
C ILE A 340 21.93 -9.05 4.15
N ILE A 341 22.83 -9.46 5.01
CA ILE A 341 24.28 -9.33 4.79
C ILE A 341 24.73 -10.51 3.93
N VAL A 342 25.37 -10.21 2.81
CA VAL A 342 25.97 -11.24 1.95
C VAL A 342 27.47 -11.18 2.09
N VAL A 343 28.07 -12.32 2.44
CA VAL A 343 29.51 -12.46 2.65
C VAL A 343 30.13 -13.42 1.62
N PRO A 344 31.47 -13.34 1.38
CA PRO A 344 32.15 -14.24 0.46
C PRO A 344 32.12 -15.70 0.99
N ASP A 345 32.28 -16.65 0.08
CA ASP A 345 32.29 -18.10 0.44
C ASP A 345 33.46 -18.48 1.37
N SER A 346 34.53 -17.69 1.35
CA SER A 346 35.68 -17.85 2.24
C SER A 346 35.40 -17.40 3.69
N PHE A 347 34.22 -16.80 3.97
CA PHE A 347 33.84 -16.45 5.32
C PHE A 347 33.57 -17.73 6.13
N GLU A 348 34.21 -17.88 7.27
CA GLU A 348 34.10 -19.07 8.13
C GLU A 348 32.99 -18.90 9.14
N PHE A 349 32.02 -19.80 9.11
CA PHE A 349 30.98 -19.95 10.12
C PHE A 349 31.22 -21.24 10.90
N LYS A 350 30.81 -21.23 12.18
CA LYS A 350 30.64 -22.44 12.97
C LYS A 350 29.22 -22.97 12.78
N ASP A 351 28.99 -24.23 13.08
CA ASP A 351 27.66 -24.84 12.99
C ASP A 351 26.64 -24.11 13.89
N GLU A 352 27.07 -23.65 15.06
CA GLU A 352 26.26 -22.83 15.98
C GLU A 352 25.83 -21.47 15.42
N ASN A 353 26.41 -21.01 14.33
CA ASN A 353 26.01 -19.78 13.65
C ASN A 353 24.87 -20.01 12.65
N ILE A 354 24.53 -21.25 12.32
CA ILE A 354 23.36 -21.54 11.49
C ILE A 354 22.11 -21.29 12.35
N GLU A 355 21.36 -20.29 12.00
CA GLU A 355 20.10 -19.96 12.69
C GLU A 355 18.92 -20.71 12.09
N GLN A 356 18.92 -20.82 10.77
CA GLN A 356 17.82 -21.45 10.04
C GLN A 356 18.33 -22.23 8.82
N TYR A 357 17.63 -23.29 8.47
CA TYR A 357 17.68 -23.90 7.15
C TYR A 357 16.51 -23.41 6.34
N PHE A 358 16.77 -22.98 5.11
CA PHE A 358 15.79 -22.43 4.20
C PHE A 358 15.77 -23.24 2.90
N LEU A 359 14.58 -23.56 2.41
CA LEU A 359 14.34 -24.28 1.17
C LEU A 359 13.39 -23.46 0.29
N ALA A 360 13.73 -23.32 -1.00
CA ALA A 360 12.88 -22.81 -2.05
C ALA A 360 12.71 -23.86 -3.16
N ALA A 361 11.49 -24.05 -3.64
CA ALA A 361 11.20 -25.04 -4.67
C ALA A 361 9.95 -24.69 -5.48
N ASN A 362 9.81 -25.36 -6.62
CA ASN A 362 8.58 -25.40 -7.41
C ASN A 362 7.87 -26.74 -7.22
N TYR A 363 6.54 -26.78 -7.36
CA TYR A 363 5.81 -28.03 -7.44
C TYR A 363 6.11 -28.74 -8.74
N ASN A 364 6.32 -30.06 -8.68
CA ASN A 364 6.47 -30.90 -9.84
C ASN A 364 5.09 -31.28 -10.40
N ALA A 365 4.36 -30.30 -10.91
CA ALA A 365 3.03 -30.39 -11.45
C ALA A 365 2.97 -29.76 -12.84
N GLU A 366 2.07 -30.24 -13.70
CA GLU A 366 1.85 -29.71 -15.05
C GLU A 366 0.69 -28.72 -15.10
N THR A 367 -0.27 -28.80 -14.16
CA THR A 367 -1.48 -27.98 -14.12
C THR A 367 -1.59 -27.23 -12.78
N GLU A 368 -2.35 -26.14 -12.80
CA GLU A 368 -2.64 -25.37 -11.58
C GLU A 368 -3.48 -26.18 -10.57
N GLU A 369 -4.37 -27.05 -11.06
CA GLU A 369 -5.17 -27.95 -10.23
C GLU A 369 -4.27 -28.94 -9.45
N GLU A 370 -3.25 -29.51 -10.11
CA GLU A 370 -2.28 -30.39 -9.46
C GLU A 370 -1.45 -29.63 -8.42
N LYS A 371 -1.05 -28.37 -8.70
CA LYS A 371 -0.36 -27.52 -7.73
C LYS A 371 -1.20 -27.30 -6.48
N VAL A 372 -2.49 -27.03 -6.64
CA VAL A 372 -3.43 -26.84 -5.51
C VAL A 372 -3.53 -28.10 -4.66
N GLU A 373 -3.52 -29.30 -5.26
CA GLU A 373 -3.57 -30.56 -4.50
C GLU A 373 -2.26 -30.78 -3.71
N LEU A 374 -1.09 -30.49 -4.30
CA LEU A 374 0.19 -30.54 -3.60
C LEU A 374 0.28 -29.49 -2.48
N GLU A 375 -0.26 -28.32 -2.73
CA GLU A 375 -0.35 -27.23 -1.75
C GLU A 375 -1.08 -27.67 -0.48
N LYS A 376 -2.23 -28.31 -0.59
CA LYS A 376 -3.03 -28.76 0.55
C LYS A 376 -2.25 -29.66 1.51
N VAL A 377 -1.32 -30.46 0.98
CA VAL A 377 -0.45 -31.31 1.80
C VAL A 377 0.52 -30.44 2.60
N LEU A 378 1.15 -29.46 1.97
CA LEU A 378 2.14 -28.58 2.62
C LEU A 378 1.52 -27.47 3.47
N ALA A 379 0.27 -27.09 3.22
CA ALA A 379 -0.49 -26.14 4.03
C ALA A 379 -1.17 -26.78 5.25
N GLY A 380 -1.12 -28.10 5.40
CA GLY A 380 -1.79 -28.83 6.49
C GLY A 380 -3.31 -28.81 6.39
N GLU A 381 -3.87 -28.57 5.20
CA GLU A 381 -5.32 -28.52 4.97
C GLU A 381 -5.95 -29.91 4.79
N VAL A 382 -5.13 -30.91 4.52
CA VAL A 382 -5.53 -32.31 4.36
C VAL A 382 -4.82 -33.14 5.44
N ASP A 383 -5.52 -34.12 6.00
CA ASP A 383 -4.88 -35.12 6.87
C ASP A 383 -3.70 -35.73 6.12
N SER A 384 -2.50 -35.32 6.47
CA SER A 384 -1.27 -35.78 5.81
C SER A 384 -0.35 -36.40 6.85
N GLU A 385 0.26 -37.52 6.45
CA GLU A 385 1.27 -38.22 7.27
C GLU A 385 2.40 -37.26 7.71
N LEU A 386 2.71 -36.27 6.89
CA LEU A 386 3.71 -35.23 7.19
C LEU A 386 3.37 -34.47 8.47
N PHE A 387 2.16 -33.86 8.53
CA PHE A 387 1.77 -33.01 9.68
C PHE A 387 1.52 -33.81 10.94
N ASP A 388 1.00 -35.03 10.81
CA ASP A 388 0.82 -35.93 11.95
C ASP A 388 2.18 -36.28 12.55
N ASN A 389 3.16 -36.64 11.72
CA ASN A 389 4.51 -36.98 12.18
C ASN A 389 5.24 -35.76 12.77
N LEU A 390 5.16 -34.58 12.13
CA LEU A 390 5.75 -33.34 12.65
C LEU A 390 5.16 -32.97 13.99
N SER A 391 3.84 -33.03 14.12
CA SER A 391 3.12 -32.72 15.36
C SER A 391 3.42 -33.70 16.48
N GLU A 392 3.50 -35.00 16.17
CA GLU A 392 3.84 -36.03 17.16
C GLU A 392 5.25 -35.86 17.72
N LYS A 393 6.20 -35.48 16.85
CA LYS A 393 7.60 -35.23 17.22
C LYS A 393 7.87 -33.84 17.78
N GLY A 394 6.91 -32.93 17.70
CA GLY A 394 7.04 -31.51 18.08
C GLY A 394 7.88 -30.67 17.13
N ILE A 395 8.21 -31.18 15.94
CA ILE A 395 9.05 -30.48 14.96
C ILE A 395 8.28 -29.31 14.36
N ASP A 396 8.84 -28.11 14.45
CA ASP A 396 8.30 -26.89 13.89
C ASP A 396 8.92 -26.64 12.49
N LEU A 397 8.07 -26.68 11.48
CA LEU A 397 8.43 -26.40 10.09
C LEU A 397 7.50 -25.30 9.56
N GLU A 398 8.04 -24.14 9.32
CA GLU A 398 7.30 -23.02 8.77
C GLU A 398 7.37 -23.01 7.25
N GLY A 399 6.26 -22.67 6.60
CA GLY A 399 6.18 -22.60 5.16
C GLY A 399 5.34 -21.42 4.67
N MET A 400 5.75 -20.87 3.54
CA MET A 400 4.99 -19.91 2.76
C MET A 400 4.86 -20.41 1.34
N THR A 401 3.64 -20.46 0.85
CA THR A 401 3.39 -20.88 -0.51
C THR A 401 2.88 -19.71 -1.35
N ARG A 402 3.16 -19.78 -2.65
CA ARG A 402 2.67 -18.77 -3.59
C ARG A 402 1.15 -18.64 -3.53
N ILE A 403 0.44 -19.77 -3.47
CA ILE A 403 -1.03 -19.79 -3.46
C ILE A 403 -1.56 -19.11 -2.19
N SER A 404 -1.02 -19.44 -1.01
CA SER A 404 -1.46 -18.85 0.26
C SER A 404 -1.19 -17.33 0.31
N LEU A 405 -0.04 -16.88 -0.21
CA LEU A 405 0.29 -15.45 -0.30
C LEU A 405 -0.66 -14.71 -1.26
N ILE A 406 -0.95 -15.30 -2.42
CA ILE A 406 -1.91 -14.75 -3.38
C ILE A 406 -3.32 -14.68 -2.78
N GLU A 407 -3.78 -15.72 -2.09
CA GLU A 407 -5.10 -15.74 -1.47
C GLU A 407 -5.25 -14.71 -0.35
N SER A 408 -4.24 -14.58 0.50
CA SER A 408 -4.23 -13.56 1.56
C SER A 408 -4.27 -12.14 1.00
N SER A 409 -3.53 -11.87 -0.07
CA SER A 409 -3.52 -10.57 -0.75
C SER A 409 -4.82 -10.30 -1.52
N LYS A 410 -5.40 -11.32 -2.19
CA LYS A 410 -6.70 -11.18 -2.88
C LYS A 410 -7.83 -10.81 -1.92
N GLY A 411 -7.81 -11.31 -0.70
CA GLY A 411 -8.77 -10.95 0.33
C GLY A 411 -8.78 -9.44 0.57
N LEU A 412 -7.62 -8.83 0.78
CA LEU A 412 -7.48 -7.39 1.02
C LEU A 412 -7.87 -6.55 -0.21
N SER A 413 -7.37 -6.90 -1.39
CA SER A 413 -7.68 -6.17 -2.64
C SER A 413 -9.17 -6.24 -2.99
N THR A 414 -9.83 -7.38 -2.76
CA THR A 414 -11.27 -7.54 -2.97
C THR A 414 -12.10 -6.62 -2.06
N ILE A 415 -11.72 -6.49 -0.78
CA ILE A 415 -12.39 -5.59 0.16
C ILE A 415 -12.25 -4.13 -0.30
N ILE A 416 -11.05 -3.71 -0.70
CA ILE A 416 -10.79 -2.35 -1.19
C ILE A 416 -11.65 -2.04 -2.42
N ILE A 417 -11.71 -2.94 -3.40
CA ILE A 417 -12.53 -2.76 -4.62
C ILE A 417 -14.01 -2.72 -4.27
N PHE A 418 -14.48 -3.64 -3.42
CA PHE A 418 -15.89 -3.68 -3.01
C PHE A 418 -16.33 -2.35 -2.36
N ILE A 419 -15.55 -1.85 -1.39
CA ILE A 419 -15.84 -0.57 -0.73
C ILE A 419 -15.84 0.57 -1.76
N SER A 420 -14.92 0.57 -2.70
CA SER A 420 -14.79 1.62 -3.72
C SER A 420 -15.95 1.63 -4.70
N ILE A 421 -16.38 0.47 -5.16
CA ILE A 421 -17.55 0.33 -6.04
C ILE A 421 -18.81 0.78 -5.28
N TYR A 422 -18.99 0.32 -4.04
CA TYR A 422 -20.12 0.70 -3.21
C TYR A 422 -20.20 2.21 -2.99
N LEU A 423 -19.08 2.84 -2.63
CA LEU A 423 -18.98 4.28 -2.44
C LEU A 423 -19.25 5.04 -3.74
N GLY A 424 -18.72 4.55 -4.87
CA GLY A 424 -18.96 5.11 -6.20
C GLY A 424 -20.44 5.10 -6.57
N ILE A 425 -21.12 3.98 -6.36
CA ILE A 425 -22.57 3.85 -6.62
C ILE A 425 -23.37 4.83 -5.76
N ILE A 426 -23.03 4.96 -4.45
CA ILE A 426 -23.70 5.92 -3.55
C ILE A 426 -23.57 7.34 -4.09
N PHE A 427 -22.37 7.76 -4.48
CA PHE A 427 -22.14 9.09 -5.00
C PHE A 427 -22.87 9.34 -6.32
N LEU A 428 -22.94 8.34 -7.21
CA LEU A 428 -23.73 8.44 -8.45
C LEU A 428 -25.22 8.58 -8.19
N ILE A 429 -25.79 7.77 -7.28
CA ILE A 429 -27.20 7.88 -6.90
C ILE A 429 -27.49 9.23 -6.25
N ALA A 430 -26.65 9.67 -5.32
CA ALA A 430 -26.80 10.97 -4.66
C ALA A 430 -26.73 12.13 -5.67
N SER A 431 -25.77 12.09 -6.61
CA SER A 431 -25.65 13.10 -7.68
C SER A 431 -26.90 13.14 -8.57
N SER A 432 -27.41 11.95 -8.95
CA SER A 432 -28.62 11.81 -9.75
C SER A 432 -29.86 12.33 -9.02
N ALA A 433 -29.97 12.03 -7.72
CA ALA A 433 -31.07 12.52 -6.88
C ALA A 433 -31.06 14.04 -6.75
N ILE A 434 -29.89 14.65 -6.51
CA ILE A 434 -29.74 16.12 -6.46
C ILE A 434 -30.15 16.74 -7.80
N LEU A 435 -29.73 16.16 -8.92
CA LEU A 435 -30.08 16.65 -10.26
C LEU A 435 -31.59 16.55 -10.51
N ALA A 436 -32.21 15.40 -10.21
CA ALA A 436 -33.63 15.16 -10.38
C ALA A 436 -34.49 16.12 -9.51
N LEU A 437 -34.15 16.27 -8.22
CA LEU A 437 -34.82 17.21 -7.33
C LEU A 437 -34.73 18.64 -7.85
N LYS A 438 -33.58 19.04 -8.38
CA LYS A 438 -33.37 20.36 -8.94
C LYS A 438 -34.22 20.59 -10.20
N GLN A 439 -34.29 19.60 -11.08
CA GLN A 439 -35.13 19.68 -12.30
C GLN A 439 -36.62 19.75 -11.95
N LEU A 440 -37.07 18.98 -10.96
CA LEU A 440 -38.44 19.02 -10.47
C LEU A 440 -38.81 20.41 -9.91
N THR A 441 -37.93 21.00 -9.11
CA THR A 441 -38.16 22.35 -8.58
C THR A 441 -38.23 23.39 -9.70
N GLU A 442 -37.34 23.33 -10.68
CA GLU A 442 -37.37 24.23 -11.84
C GLU A 442 -38.60 24.02 -12.75
N SER A 443 -39.12 22.78 -12.84
CA SER A 443 -40.32 22.45 -13.62
C SER A 443 -41.59 22.92 -12.94
N SER A 444 -41.62 22.97 -11.60
CA SER A 444 -42.78 23.45 -10.83
C SER A 444 -42.89 24.95 -10.80
N ASP A 445 -41.82 25.70 -11.08
CA ASP A 445 -41.76 27.16 -11.09
C ASP A 445 -42.13 27.75 -12.49
N ASN A 446 -42.40 26.92 -13.53
CA ASN A 446 -42.90 27.30 -14.84
C ASN A 446 -44.41 26.97 -14.95
#